data_6c6c3cd42c5939218bee7d18623a7d2d
#
_entry.id   6c6c3cd42c5939218bee7d18623a7d2d
#
_cell.length_a   1.000
_cell.length_b   1.000
_cell.length_c   1.000
_cell.angle_alpha   90.00
_cell.angle_beta   90.00
_cell.angle_gamma   90.00
#
_symmetry.space_group_name_H-M   'P 1'
#
loop_
_entity.id
_entity.type
_entity.pdbx_description
1 polymer ?
#
loop_
_entity_poly.entity_id
_entity_poly.type
_entity_poly.pdbx_seq_one_letter_code
_entity_poly.pdbx_strand_id
1 'polypeptide(L)'
;MSPRAGKRGNARKSSASAASPWPAKMAQKKDAKVVMLDSDFAGIKKGASLLVATPEIFADYVRKVPFGETRRIERVRNELARKHKADATCPVTTSIFLRIVAEAAWDEIQSGKALADVAPFWRVIDPDSPLAKKLRAGTQWLRDVRAAEQPT
;
A
#
# COMPACT_ATOMS: atom_id res chain seq x y z
N MET A 1 34.57 -27.08 -10.83
CA MET A 1 34.38 -26.69 -10.95
C MET A 1 33.90 -26.03 -10.90
N SER A 2 33.53 -25.93 -10.87
CA SER A 2 32.92 -25.17 -10.97
C SER A 2 32.37 -24.60 -10.90
N PRO A 3 32.27 -24.53 -11.04
CA PRO A 3 31.50 -23.80 -11.07
C PRO A 3 30.91 -23.36 -10.87
N ARG A 4 30.62 -23.38 -10.96
CA ARG A 4 29.93 -22.90 -11.01
C ARG A 4 29.55 -22.21 -10.83
N ALA A 5 29.78 -22.39 -10.83
CA ALA A 5 29.30 -21.66 -10.88
C ALA A 5 28.73 -21.16 -10.75
N GLY A 6 28.59 -21.37 -10.81
CA GLY A 6 27.93 -20.71 -10.99
C GLY A 6 27.29 -20.43 -10.57
N LYS A 7 26.95 -20.55 -10.54
CA LYS A 7 26.25 -20.15 -10.44
C LYS A 7 25.75 -19.59 -9.91
N ARG A 8 25.92 -19.76 -9.83
CA ARG A 8 25.37 -19.17 -9.60
C ARG A 8 24.85 -18.39 -9.37
N GLY A 9 24.85 -18.58 -9.29
CA GLY A 9 24.28 -17.79 -9.46
C GLY A 9 23.68 -17.31 -9.19
N ASN A 10 23.57 -17.32 -9.19
CA ASN A 10 22.99 -16.77 -9.26
C ASN A 10 22.33 -16.38 -8.78
N ALA A 11 22.27 -16.41 -8.61
CA ALA A 11 21.68 -15.92 -8.54
C ALA A 11 21.13 -15.47 -8.05
N ARG A 12 21.00 -15.34 -8.02
CA ARG A 12 20.54 -14.84 -7.97
C ARG A 12 20.03 -14.17 -7.81
N LYS A 13 19.96 -14.17 -7.88
CA LYS A 13 19.51 -13.54 -8.22
C LYS A 13 18.88 -13.10 -8.25
N SER A 14 18.89 -13.25 -8.31
CA SER A 14 18.35 -12.80 -8.72
C SER A 14 17.62 -12.52 -8.84
N SER A 15 17.64 -12.74 -8.82
CA SER A 15 17.04 -12.46 -9.22
C SER A 15 16.40 -12.02 -9.28
N ALA A 16 16.56 -12.06 -9.40
CA ALA A 16 16.23 -11.66 -9.62
C ALA A 16 15.83 -11.01 -9.50
N SER A 17 16.97 -11.54 -9.23
CA SER A 17 16.60 -10.77 -8.98
C SER A 17 15.68 -10.31 -9.61
N ALA A 18 15.41 -11.04 -9.90
CA ALA A 18 14.38 -10.45 -10.66
C ALA A 18 13.88 -9.17 -10.00
N ALA A 19 13.79 -8.15 -10.75
CA ALA A 19 13.30 -6.89 -10.21
C ALA A 19 11.88 -7.09 -9.71
N SER A 20 11.62 -6.55 -8.52
CA SER A 20 10.28 -6.51 -7.99
C SER A 20 9.38 -5.64 -8.88
N PRO A 21 8.12 -6.02 -9.12
CA PRO A 21 7.21 -5.21 -9.91
C PRO A 21 6.70 -3.96 -9.18
N TRP A 22 6.86 -3.92 -7.85
CA TRP A 22 6.18 -2.90 -7.04
C TRP A 22 6.72 -1.49 -7.23
N PRO A 23 8.03 -1.26 -7.34
CA PRO A 23 8.50 0.10 -7.60
C PRO A 23 7.98 0.67 -8.93
N ALA A 24 7.92 -0.15 -9.97
CA ALA A 24 7.39 0.28 -11.26
C ALA A 24 5.90 0.60 -11.17
N LYS A 25 5.14 -0.21 -10.43
CA LYS A 25 3.72 0.06 -10.21
C LYS A 25 3.50 1.34 -9.43
N MET A 26 4.36 1.60 -8.44
CA MET A 26 4.30 2.82 -7.65
C MET A 26 4.62 4.05 -8.50
N ALA A 27 5.55 3.91 -9.43
CA ALA A 27 6.01 5.01 -10.28
C ALA A 27 5.10 5.30 -11.46
N GLN A 28 4.10 4.44 -11.75
CA GLN A 28 3.19 4.67 -12.86
C GLN A 28 2.46 6.00 -12.70
N LYS A 29 2.49 6.80 -13.75
CA LYS A 29 1.74 8.06 -13.77
C LYS A 29 0.29 7.75 -14.08
N LYS A 30 -0.57 8.07 -13.12
CA LYS A 30 -2.01 7.91 -13.26
C LYS A 30 -2.69 9.13 -12.68
N ASP A 31 -3.81 9.48 -13.26
CA ASP A 31 -4.62 10.58 -12.75
C ASP A 31 -5.79 10.01 -11.95
N ALA A 32 -6.05 10.61 -10.81
CA ALA A 32 -7.26 10.31 -10.06
C ALA A 32 -8.46 10.80 -10.85
N LYS A 33 -9.58 10.11 -10.70
CA LYS A 33 -10.82 10.54 -11.35
C LYS A 33 -12.01 10.29 -10.44
N VAL A 34 -13.05 11.08 -10.65
CA VAL A 34 -14.33 10.91 -9.95
C VAL A 34 -15.33 10.49 -11.01
N VAL A 35 -15.98 9.35 -10.79
CA VAL A 35 -16.95 8.80 -11.74
C VAL A 35 -18.31 8.69 -11.06
N MET A 36 -19.39 8.85 -11.84
CA MET A 36 -20.73 8.63 -11.35
C MET A 36 -21.11 7.18 -11.55
N LEU A 37 -21.65 6.55 -10.52
CA LEU A 37 -22.04 5.14 -10.61
C LEU A 37 -23.34 4.96 -11.37
N ASP A 38 -23.34 4.08 -12.38
CA ASP A 38 -24.52 3.69 -13.15
C ASP A 38 -25.36 2.63 -12.45
N SER A 39 -24.76 1.96 -11.47
CA SER A 39 -25.41 0.88 -10.72
C SER A 39 -24.75 0.79 -9.35
N ASP A 40 -25.37 0.07 -8.43
CA ASP A 40 -24.79 -0.19 -7.11
C ASP A 40 -23.46 -0.91 -7.28
N PHE A 41 -22.47 -0.53 -6.50
CA PHE A 41 -21.12 -1.10 -6.58
C PHE A 41 -20.47 -1.12 -5.20
N ALA A 42 -20.06 -2.31 -4.75
CA ALA A 42 -19.28 -2.49 -3.53
C ALA A 42 -19.92 -1.81 -2.31
N GLY A 43 -21.24 -1.88 -2.19
CA GLY A 43 -21.99 -1.26 -1.11
C GLY A 43 -22.30 0.21 -1.32
N ILE A 44 -21.87 0.79 -2.42
CA ILE A 44 -22.12 2.19 -2.75
C ILE A 44 -23.24 2.26 -3.78
N LYS A 45 -24.19 3.16 -3.55
CA LYS A 45 -25.42 3.21 -4.33
C LYS A 45 -25.24 3.89 -5.68
N LYS A 46 -26.02 3.41 -6.65
CA LYS A 46 -26.17 4.07 -7.94
C LYS A 46 -26.39 5.57 -7.76
N GLY A 47 -25.76 6.36 -8.58
CA GLY A 47 -25.89 7.81 -8.56
C GLY A 47 -24.85 8.52 -7.70
N ALA A 48 -24.14 7.78 -6.85
CA ALA A 48 -23.06 8.37 -6.03
C ALA A 48 -21.84 8.64 -6.91
N SER A 49 -21.07 9.67 -6.53
CA SER A 49 -19.77 9.93 -7.15
C SER A 49 -18.70 9.13 -6.44
N LEU A 50 -17.83 8.49 -7.21
CA LEU A 50 -16.81 7.58 -6.71
C LEU A 50 -15.44 8.06 -7.09
N LEU A 51 -14.58 8.27 -6.09
CA LEU A 51 -13.17 8.58 -6.32
C LEU A 51 -12.41 7.30 -6.65
N VAL A 52 -11.75 7.29 -7.79
CA VAL A 52 -10.74 6.29 -8.11
C VAL A 52 -9.40 7.01 -7.98
N ALA A 53 -8.72 6.77 -6.86
CA ALA A 53 -7.47 7.44 -6.52
C ALA A 53 -6.29 6.81 -7.27
N THR A 54 -5.08 7.02 -6.78
CA THR A 54 -3.85 6.47 -7.36
C THR A 54 -2.94 5.98 -6.23
N PRO A 55 -1.96 5.12 -6.51
CA PRO A 55 -0.99 4.73 -5.49
C PRO A 55 -0.29 5.94 -4.87
N GLU A 56 0.05 6.94 -5.67
CA GLU A 56 0.73 8.14 -5.15
C GLU A 56 -0.13 8.88 -4.13
N ILE A 57 -1.43 9.02 -4.41
CA ILE A 57 -2.35 9.68 -3.48
C ILE A 57 -2.38 8.93 -2.15
N PHE A 58 -2.43 7.59 -2.18
CA PHE A 58 -2.41 6.81 -0.96
C PHE A 58 -1.06 6.91 -0.25
N ALA A 59 0.04 6.91 -0.98
CA ALA A 59 1.37 7.07 -0.37
C ALA A 59 1.47 8.42 0.34
N ASP A 60 0.99 9.49 -0.30
CA ASP A 60 1.00 10.83 0.30
C ASP A 60 0.15 10.89 1.56
N TYR A 61 -1.02 10.26 1.52
CA TYR A 61 -1.89 10.19 2.71
C TYR A 61 -1.18 9.47 3.85
N VAL A 62 -0.62 8.30 3.56
CA VAL A 62 0.03 7.45 4.56
C VAL A 62 1.18 8.20 5.23
N ARG A 63 1.98 8.94 4.45
CA ARG A 63 3.11 9.70 4.99
C ARG A 63 2.70 10.77 5.98
N LYS A 64 1.46 11.22 5.92
CA LYS A 64 0.93 12.25 6.83
C LYS A 64 0.39 11.68 8.13
N VAL A 65 0.26 10.37 8.23
CA VAL A 65 -0.19 9.74 9.48
C VAL A 65 0.97 9.77 10.48
N PRO A 66 0.81 10.43 11.63
CA PRO A 66 1.93 10.59 12.57
C PRO A 66 2.38 9.29 13.20
N PHE A 67 3.64 9.27 13.61
CA PHE A 67 4.21 8.17 14.39
C PHE A 67 3.34 7.92 15.63
N GLY A 68 3.04 6.65 15.88
CA GLY A 68 2.23 6.25 17.04
C GLY A 68 0.73 6.30 16.81
N GLU A 69 0.30 6.76 15.63
CA GLU A 69 -1.12 6.80 15.30
C GLU A 69 -1.45 5.79 14.21
N THR A 70 -2.70 5.36 14.19
CA THR A 70 -3.22 4.49 13.13
C THR A 70 -4.50 5.10 12.58
N ARG A 71 -4.82 4.74 11.34
CA ARG A 71 -6.07 5.16 10.69
C ARG A 71 -6.78 3.93 10.16
N ARG A 72 -8.04 3.80 10.47
CA ARG A 72 -8.86 2.74 9.89
C ARG A 72 -9.06 3.03 8.41
N ILE A 73 -9.18 1.98 7.63
CA ILE A 73 -9.31 2.12 6.18
C ILE A 73 -10.55 2.95 5.81
N GLU A 74 -11.63 2.81 6.57
CA GLU A 74 -12.84 3.60 6.35
C GLU A 74 -12.56 5.10 6.48
N ARG A 75 -11.77 5.48 7.48
CA ARG A 75 -11.38 6.87 7.67
C ARG A 75 -10.53 7.37 6.50
N VAL A 76 -9.59 6.56 6.04
CA VAL A 76 -8.73 6.91 4.90
C VAL A 76 -9.60 7.21 3.67
N ARG A 77 -10.55 6.28 3.38
CA ARG A 77 -11.43 6.43 2.23
C ARG A 77 -12.31 7.67 2.36
N ASN A 78 -12.86 7.91 3.55
CA ASN A 78 -13.75 9.05 3.76
C ASN A 78 -13.01 10.37 3.64
N GLU A 79 -11.80 10.46 4.18
CA GLU A 79 -11.01 11.69 4.10
C GLU A 79 -10.59 11.99 2.66
N LEU A 80 -10.20 10.96 1.91
CA LEU A 80 -9.83 11.13 0.51
C LEU A 80 -11.04 11.54 -0.34
N ALA A 81 -12.19 10.92 -0.12
CA ALA A 81 -13.42 11.28 -0.83
C ALA A 81 -13.76 12.75 -0.58
N ARG A 82 -13.71 13.18 0.68
CA ARG A 82 -14.00 14.57 1.03
C ARG A 82 -13.03 15.53 0.36
N LYS A 83 -11.75 15.20 0.39
CA LYS A 83 -10.72 16.04 -0.22
C LYS A 83 -10.93 16.21 -1.72
N HIS A 84 -11.41 15.17 -2.39
CA HIS A 84 -11.62 15.17 -3.83
C HIS A 84 -13.07 15.46 -4.23
N LYS A 85 -13.90 15.83 -3.26
CA LYS A 85 -15.31 16.22 -3.49
C LYS A 85 -16.11 15.08 -4.12
N ALA A 86 -15.85 13.86 -3.67
CA ALA A 86 -16.59 12.67 -4.09
C ALA A 86 -17.43 12.15 -2.91
N ASP A 87 -18.47 11.41 -3.23
CA ASP A 87 -19.32 10.79 -2.20
C ASP A 87 -18.62 9.63 -1.50
N ALA A 88 -17.76 8.91 -2.22
CA ALA A 88 -17.05 7.75 -1.67
C ALA A 88 -15.76 7.54 -2.43
N THR A 89 -14.82 6.80 -1.80
CA THR A 89 -13.61 6.31 -2.46
C THR A 89 -13.80 4.82 -2.76
N CYS A 90 -13.42 4.40 -3.96
CA CYS A 90 -13.59 3.03 -4.41
C CYS A 90 -12.87 2.06 -3.46
N PRO A 91 -13.59 1.15 -2.79
CA PRO A 91 -12.95 0.23 -1.84
C PRO A 91 -12.06 -0.80 -2.53
N VAL A 92 -12.38 -1.19 -3.75
CA VAL A 92 -11.61 -2.20 -4.49
C VAL A 92 -10.25 -1.64 -4.87
N THR A 93 -10.22 -0.47 -5.50
CA THR A 93 -8.95 0.15 -5.89
C THR A 93 -8.16 0.63 -4.68
N THR A 94 -8.82 0.96 -3.57
CA THR A 94 -8.14 1.29 -2.32
C THR A 94 -7.24 0.13 -1.88
N SER A 95 -7.77 -1.09 -1.83
CA SER A 95 -6.98 -2.27 -1.46
C SER A 95 -5.83 -2.50 -2.44
N ILE A 96 -6.11 -2.39 -3.74
CA ILE A 96 -5.09 -2.59 -4.78
C ILE A 96 -3.95 -1.59 -4.63
N PHE A 97 -4.29 -0.31 -4.49
CA PHE A 97 -3.29 0.75 -4.45
C PHE A 97 -2.53 0.78 -3.12
N LEU A 98 -3.20 0.47 -2.00
CA LEU A 98 -2.49 0.35 -0.72
C LEU A 98 -1.51 -0.82 -0.73
N ARG A 99 -1.85 -1.91 -1.41
CA ARG A 99 -0.91 -3.01 -1.56
C ARG A 99 0.33 -2.57 -2.34
N ILE A 100 0.15 -1.79 -3.40
CA ILE A 100 1.27 -1.25 -4.17
C ILE A 100 2.17 -0.40 -3.26
N VAL A 101 1.57 0.51 -2.48
CA VAL A 101 2.31 1.36 -1.54
C VAL A 101 3.09 0.50 -0.54
N ALA A 102 2.42 -0.47 0.06
CA ALA A 102 3.02 -1.33 1.09
C ALA A 102 4.17 -2.17 0.52
N GLU A 103 3.97 -2.78 -0.65
CA GLU A 103 4.98 -3.65 -1.23
C GLU A 103 6.19 -2.86 -1.74
N ALA A 104 5.96 -1.67 -2.30
CA ALA A 104 7.07 -0.80 -2.71
C ALA A 104 7.88 -0.35 -1.49
N ALA A 105 7.20 0.02 -0.41
CA ALA A 105 7.89 0.38 0.85
C ALA A 105 8.65 -0.82 1.42
N TRP A 106 8.06 -2.01 1.32
CA TRP A 106 8.72 -3.24 1.79
C TRP A 106 10.01 -3.49 1.02
N ASP A 107 10.02 -3.30 -0.29
CA ASP A 107 11.25 -3.41 -1.08
C ASP A 107 12.32 -2.44 -0.59
N GLU A 108 11.93 -1.22 -0.25
CA GLU A 108 12.87 -0.22 0.28
C GLU A 108 13.42 -0.67 1.63
N ILE A 109 12.59 -1.19 2.51
CA ILE A 109 13.02 -1.72 3.81
C ILE A 109 14.02 -2.85 3.61
N GLN A 110 13.71 -3.78 2.71
CA GLN A 110 14.58 -4.93 2.43
C GLN A 110 15.91 -4.51 1.84
N SER A 111 15.97 -3.38 1.16
CA SER A 111 17.23 -2.86 0.61
C SER A 111 18.02 -2.03 1.62
N GLY A 112 17.54 -1.93 2.87
CA GLY A 112 18.27 -1.27 3.95
C GLY A 112 17.78 0.12 4.32
N LYS A 113 16.69 0.59 3.72
CA LYS A 113 16.16 1.90 4.06
C LYS A 113 15.53 1.89 5.45
N ALA A 114 15.73 2.96 6.20
CA ALA A 114 15.17 3.06 7.55
C ALA A 114 13.65 3.18 7.51
N LEU A 115 12.98 2.68 8.54
CA LEU A 115 11.52 2.76 8.63
C LEU A 115 11.03 4.21 8.58
N ALA A 116 11.80 5.14 9.15
CA ALA A 116 11.42 6.55 9.15
C ALA A 116 11.41 7.17 7.74
N ASP A 117 12.05 6.50 6.79
CA ASP A 117 12.24 7.05 5.44
C ASP A 117 11.31 6.42 4.39
N VAL A 118 10.45 5.48 4.80
CA VAL A 118 9.52 4.83 3.88
C VAL A 118 8.09 5.24 4.22
N ALA A 119 7.18 5.04 3.27
CA ALA A 119 5.76 5.28 3.52
C ALA A 119 5.28 4.32 4.63
N PRO A 120 4.78 4.83 5.76
CA PRO A 120 4.44 3.99 6.91
C PRO A 120 3.10 3.28 6.73
N PHE A 121 3.04 2.35 5.79
CA PHE A 121 1.82 1.64 5.42
C PHE A 121 1.18 0.89 6.60
N TRP A 122 1.99 0.49 7.58
CA TRP A 122 1.50 -0.22 8.78
C TRP A 122 0.56 0.62 9.63
N ARG A 123 0.53 1.93 9.42
CA ARG A 123 -0.35 2.84 10.17
C ARG A 123 -1.77 2.86 9.64
N VAL A 124 -2.00 2.35 8.41
CA VAL A 124 -3.32 2.33 7.78
C VAL A 124 -3.79 0.94 7.38
N ILE A 125 -2.94 -0.09 7.47
CA ILE A 125 -3.32 -1.46 7.14
C ILE A 125 -3.42 -2.26 8.43
N ASP A 126 -4.66 -2.63 8.78
CA ASP A 126 -4.94 -3.44 9.96
C ASP A 126 -4.31 -4.83 9.79
N PRO A 127 -3.52 -5.30 10.79
CA PRO A 127 -2.93 -6.65 10.72
C PRO A 127 -3.94 -7.77 10.55
N ASP A 128 -5.17 -7.57 10.97
CA ASP A 128 -6.22 -8.59 10.86
C ASP A 128 -7.01 -8.50 9.54
N SER A 129 -6.68 -7.55 8.68
CA SER A 129 -7.41 -7.35 7.44
C SER A 129 -7.00 -8.37 6.36
N PRO A 130 -7.90 -8.64 5.39
CA PRO A 130 -7.53 -9.50 4.26
C PRO A 130 -6.31 -8.97 3.48
N LEU A 131 -6.18 -7.65 3.36
CA LEU A 131 -5.04 -7.03 2.67
C LEU A 131 -3.73 -7.39 3.37
N ALA A 132 -3.70 -7.32 4.71
CA ALA A 132 -2.49 -7.63 5.48
C ALA A 132 -1.97 -9.04 5.18
N LYS A 133 -2.89 -9.99 4.99
CA LYS A 133 -2.53 -11.37 4.71
C LYS A 133 -1.86 -11.56 3.35
N LYS A 134 -2.02 -10.61 2.45
CA LYS A 134 -1.42 -10.66 1.11
C LYS A 134 -0.03 -10.04 1.06
N LEU A 135 0.36 -9.29 2.09
CA LEU A 135 1.63 -8.58 2.09
C LEU A 135 2.80 -9.51 2.40
N ARG A 136 3.90 -9.32 1.70
CA ARG A 136 5.14 -10.07 1.95
C ARG A 136 5.68 -9.82 3.36
N ALA A 137 5.43 -8.63 3.92
CA ALA A 137 5.83 -8.33 5.30
C ALA A 137 5.18 -9.28 6.31
N GLY A 138 3.92 -9.65 6.07
CA GLY A 138 3.19 -10.56 6.94
C GLY A 138 2.47 -9.85 8.08
N THR A 139 1.45 -10.51 8.62
CA THR A 139 0.60 -9.92 9.65
C THR A 139 1.35 -9.71 10.97
N GLN A 140 2.28 -10.62 11.31
CA GLN A 140 3.02 -10.49 12.55
C GLN A 140 3.96 -9.28 12.52
N TRP A 141 4.61 -9.05 11.39
CA TRP A 141 5.47 -7.87 11.23
C TRP A 141 4.66 -6.58 11.44
N LEU A 142 3.44 -6.55 10.88
CA LEU A 142 2.56 -5.39 11.06
C LEU A 142 2.21 -5.16 12.53
N ARG A 143 1.90 -6.23 13.26
CA ARG A 143 1.62 -6.13 14.69
C ARG A 143 2.82 -5.61 15.45
N ASP A 144 3.99 -6.14 15.14
CA ASP A 144 5.23 -5.79 15.85
C ASP A 144 5.61 -4.32 15.63
N VAL A 145 5.54 -3.84 14.38
CA VAL A 145 5.91 -2.46 14.09
C VAL A 145 4.90 -1.47 14.70
N ARG A 146 3.62 -1.81 14.68
CA ARG A 146 2.59 -0.99 15.34
C ARG A 146 2.82 -0.93 16.84
N ALA A 147 3.12 -2.07 17.45
CA ALA A 147 3.38 -2.12 18.90
C ALA A 147 4.62 -1.29 19.27
N ALA A 148 5.64 -1.34 18.41
CA ALA A 148 6.88 -0.59 18.65
C ALA A 148 6.66 0.93 18.61
N GLU A 149 5.62 1.39 17.93
CA GLU A 149 5.29 2.83 17.87
C GLU A 149 4.41 3.30 19.02
N GLN A 150 3.88 2.38 19.81
CA GLN A 150 3.01 2.77 20.91
C GLN A 150 3.84 3.17 22.15
N PRO A 151 3.39 4.19 22.90
CA PRO A 151 4.06 4.52 24.15
C PRO A 151 3.89 3.40 25.16
N THR A 152 4.91 3.15 25.95
CA THR A 152 4.85 2.15 27.03
C THR A 152 4.25 2.73 28.28
#